data_23a299aacf702772c8f5a197f63c957f
#
_entry.id   23a299aacf702772c8f5a197f63c957f
#
_cell.length_a   1.000
_cell.length_b   1.000
_cell.length_c   1.000
_cell.angle_alpha   90.00
_cell.angle_beta   90.00
_cell.angle_gamma   90.00
#
_symmetry.space_group_name_H-M   'P 1'
#
loop_
_entity.id
_entity.type
_entity.pdbx_description
1 polymer ?
#
loop_
_entity_poly.entity_id
_entity_poly.type
_entity_poly.pdbx_seq_one_letter_code
_entity_poly.pdbx_strand_id
1 'polypeptide(L)'
;MLQSVAVLSLLFIAALTGLVLQLTNLSLFLWATMSFLTNPMTLAFLALARRFDSSMAARVNTALNALMLIGSFLVQWLVGRVIALWEPLAPGVYPAVAFQVSFGIVLGCVILAWLWYVGSLAMGDRRV
;
A
#
# COMPACT_ATOMS: atom_id res chain seq x y z
N MET A 1 8.47 11.39 -13.10
CA MET A 1 7.49 11.34 -12.01
C MET A 1 6.79 9.98 -11.89
N LEU A 2 6.11 9.46 -12.91
CA LEU A 2 5.43 8.15 -12.86
C LEU A 2 6.39 6.97 -12.62
N GLN A 3 7.57 6.98 -13.24
CA GLN A 3 8.61 5.99 -13.00
C GLN A 3 9.14 6.03 -11.56
N SER A 4 9.26 7.22 -10.96
CA SER A 4 9.66 7.37 -9.56
C SER A 4 8.64 6.73 -8.61
N VAL A 5 7.34 6.85 -8.90
CA VAL A 5 6.28 6.18 -8.13
C VAL A 5 6.42 4.66 -8.24
N ALA A 6 6.70 4.12 -9.44
CA ALA A 6 6.88 2.68 -9.63
C ALA A 6 8.07 2.14 -8.81
N VAL A 7 9.19 2.85 -8.78
CA VAL A 7 10.40 2.47 -8.02
C VAL A 7 10.13 2.52 -6.51
N LEU A 8 9.51 3.60 -6.02
CA LEU A 8 9.19 3.75 -4.60
C LEU A 8 8.19 2.69 -4.12
N SER A 9 7.21 2.35 -4.96
CA SER A 9 6.27 1.27 -4.67
C SER A 9 6.96 -0.10 -4.65
N LEU A 10 7.96 -0.33 -5.48
CA LEU A 10 8.76 -1.56 -5.47
C LEU A 10 9.55 -1.69 -4.16
N LEU A 11 10.16 -0.60 -3.69
CA LEU A 11 10.85 -0.56 -2.40
C LEU A 11 9.88 -0.83 -1.23
N PHE A 12 8.65 -0.30 -1.31
CA PHE A 12 7.61 -0.60 -0.33
C PHE A 12 7.23 -2.08 -0.33
N ILE A 13 7.06 -2.68 -1.51
CA ILE A 13 6.80 -4.13 -1.66
C ILE A 13 7.95 -4.94 -1.06
N ALA A 14 9.20 -4.57 -1.31
CA ALA A 14 10.36 -5.26 -0.76
C ALA A 14 10.39 -5.18 0.78
N ALA A 15 10.12 -4.01 1.36
CA ALA A 15 10.06 -3.83 2.81
C ALA A 15 8.91 -4.65 3.44
N LEU A 16 7.73 -4.63 2.83
CA LEU A 16 6.58 -5.42 3.28
C LEU A 16 6.86 -6.94 3.18
N THR A 17 7.53 -7.38 2.11
CA THR A 17 7.97 -8.76 1.96
C THR A 17 8.91 -9.17 3.10
N GLY A 18 9.85 -8.32 3.47
CA GLY A 18 10.76 -8.56 4.61
C GLY A 18 10.00 -8.75 5.92
N LEU A 19 8.93 -7.99 6.16
CA LEU A 19 8.05 -8.16 7.34
C LEU A 19 7.27 -9.47 7.29
N VAL A 20 6.72 -9.85 6.13
CA VAL A 20 6.01 -11.12 5.93
C VAL A 20 6.94 -12.31 6.16
N LEU A 21 8.20 -12.22 5.75
CA LEU A 21 9.23 -13.23 5.98
C LEU A 21 9.77 -13.23 7.41
N GLN A 22 9.23 -12.40 8.30
CA GLN A 22 9.63 -12.29 9.71
C GLN A 22 11.13 -12.03 9.91
N LEU A 23 11.71 -11.14 9.14
CA LEU A 23 13.10 -10.68 9.35
C LEU A 23 13.18 -9.82 10.62
N THR A 24 13.06 -10.47 11.79
CA THR A 24 12.92 -9.81 13.10
C THR A 24 14.08 -8.87 13.42
N ASN A 25 15.30 -9.23 13.04
CA ASN A 25 16.50 -8.40 13.24
C ASN A 25 16.46 -7.08 12.45
N LEU A 26 15.66 -7.00 11.39
CA LEU A 26 15.51 -5.82 10.54
C LEU A 26 14.13 -5.15 10.71
N SER A 27 13.28 -5.65 11.60
CA SER A 27 11.89 -5.21 11.70
C SER A 27 11.75 -3.69 11.91
N LEU A 28 12.54 -3.10 12.80
CA LEU A 28 12.53 -1.67 13.05
C LEU A 28 12.89 -0.86 11.79
N PHE A 29 13.93 -1.29 11.08
CA PHE A 29 14.37 -0.67 9.84
C PHE A 29 13.30 -0.80 8.74
N LEU A 30 12.68 -1.97 8.61
CA LEU A 30 11.61 -2.22 7.64
C LEU A 30 10.38 -1.33 7.90
N TRP A 31 9.95 -1.21 9.17
CA TRP A 31 8.87 -0.31 9.57
C TRP A 31 9.21 1.15 9.30
N ALA A 32 10.41 1.60 9.64
CA ALA A 32 10.87 2.95 9.35
C ALA A 32 10.88 3.23 7.83
N THR A 33 11.37 2.29 7.04
CA THR A 33 11.40 2.38 5.57
C THR A 33 9.99 2.49 5.00
N MET A 34 9.06 1.64 5.45
CA MET A 34 7.66 1.71 5.01
C MET A 34 7.02 3.06 5.34
N SER A 35 7.22 3.54 6.57
CA SER A 35 6.69 4.84 7.02
C SER A 35 7.25 6.00 6.17
N PHE A 36 8.52 5.95 5.82
CA PHE A 36 9.14 6.96 4.95
C PHE A 36 8.60 6.89 3.51
N LEU A 37 8.38 5.68 2.99
CA LEU A 37 7.90 5.45 1.62
C LEU A 37 6.42 5.75 1.42
N THR A 38 5.63 5.93 2.48
CA THR A 38 4.22 6.35 2.35
C THR A 38 4.07 7.83 1.95
N ASN A 39 5.01 8.68 2.35
CA ASN A 39 4.98 10.12 2.03
C ASN A 39 5.02 10.42 0.50
N PRO A 40 5.89 9.80 -0.30
CA PRO A 40 5.93 10.01 -1.75
C PRO A 40 4.65 9.60 -2.49
N MET A 41 3.80 8.75 -1.92
CA MET A 41 2.49 8.43 -2.52
C MET A 41 1.58 9.66 -2.63
N THR A 42 1.77 10.68 -1.78
CA THR A 42 1.10 11.98 -1.89
C THR A 42 1.41 12.65 -3.25
N LEU A 43 2.58 12.38 -3.83
CA LEU A 43 2.92 12.89 -5.17
C LEU A 43 2.04 12.31 -6.27
N ALA A 44 1.54 11.07 -6.10
CA ALA A 44 0.63 10.46 -7.05
C ALA A 44 -0.73 11.19 -7.05
N PHE A 45 -1.22 11.61 -5.88
CA PHE A 45 -2.42 12.44 -5.76
C PHE A 45 -2.26 13.77 -6.47
N LEU A 46 -1.13 14.44 -6.27
CA LEU A 46 -0.84 15.71 -6.93
C LEU A 46 -0.77 15.55 -8.45
N ALA A 47 -0.16 14.46 -8.93
CA ALA A 47 -0.08 14.15 -10.36
C ALA A 47 -1.46 13.90 -10.96
N LEU A 48 -2.34 13.21 -10.22
CA LEU A 48 -3.71 12.95 -10.67
C LEU A 48 -4.56 14.23 -10.64
N ALA A 49 -4.48 15.02 -9.58
CA ALA A 49 -5.22 16.26 -9.45
C ALA A 49 -4.89 17.28 -10.58
N ARG A 50 -3.64 17.29 -11.05
CA ARG A 50 -3.19 18.14 -12.18
C ARG A 50 -3.78 17.77 -13.54
N ARG A 51 -4.43 16.61 -13.66
CA ARG A 51 -5.12 16.20 -14.90
C ARG A 51 -6.53 16.78 -15.04
N PHE A 52 -7.02 17.45 -14.02
CA PHE A 52 -8.34 18.06 -13.99
C PHE A 52 -8.23 19.59 -13.99
N ASP A 53 -9.27 20.25 -14.49
CA ASP A 53 -9.35 21.71 -14.46
C ASP A 53 -9.29 22.25 -13.03
N SER A 54 -8.69 23.42 -12.86
CA SER A 54 -8.55 24.09 -11.57
C SER A 54 -9.87 24.30 -10.82
N SER A 55 -10.98 24.46 -11.57
CA SER A 55 -12.34 24.57 -11.02
C SER A 55 -12.82 23.28 -10.33
N MET A 56 -12.26 22.13 -10.68
CA MET A 56 -12.58 20.83 -10.11
C MET A 56 -11.57 20.36 -9.07
N ALA A 57 -10.44 21.04 -8.90
CA ALA A 57 -9.33 20.61 -8.05
C ALA A 57 -9.75 20.27 -6.61
N ALA A 58 -10.61 21.10 -6.00
CA ALA A 58 -11.12 20.86 -4.65
C ALA A 58 -11.96 19.59 -4.56
N ARG A 59 -12.84 19.35 -5.52
CA ARG A 59 -13.71 18.16 -5.57
C ARG A 59 -12.89 16.88 -5.78
N VAL A 60 -11.92 16.93 -6.68
CA VAL A 60 -11.00 15.82 -6.95
C VAL A 60 -10.19 15.47 -5.70
N ASN A 61 -9.65 16.48 -5.02
CA ASN A 61 -8.87 16.26 -3.80
C ASN A 61 -9.72 15.65 -2.67
N THR A 62 -10.95 16.12 -2.49
CA THR A 62 -11.88 15.55 -1.51
C THR A 62 -12.24 14.10 -1.85
N ALA A 63 -12.50 13.79 -3.11
CA ALA A 63 -12.80 12.43 -3.56
C ALA A 63 -11.60 11.48 -3.34
N LEU A 64 -10.39 11.93 -3.65
CA LEU A 64 -9.16 11.16 -3.41
C LEU A 64 -8.94 10.90 -1.93
N ASN A 65 -9.12 11.90 -1.07
CA ASN A 65 -9.02 11.72 0.38
C ASN A 65 -10.08 10.72 0.90
N ALA A 66 -11.30 10.82 0.43
CA ALA A 66 -12.37 9.87 0.81
C ALA A 66 -12.01 8.43 0.40
N LEU A 67 -11.53 8.24 -0.83
CA LEU A 67 -11.07 6.92 -1.32
C LEU A 67 -9.91 6.38 -0.49
N MET A 68 -8.96 7.23 -0.10
CA MET A 68 -7.84 6.83 0.74
C MET A 68 -8.30 6.39 2.13
N LEU A 69 -9.21 7.13 2.75
CA LEU A 69 -9.77 6.77 4.06
C LEU A 69 -10.56 5.45 4.00
N ILE A 70 -11.41 5.29 3.00
CA ILE A 70 -12.17 4.06 2.78
C ILE A 70 -11.21 2.87 2.55
N GLY A 71 -10.21 3.04 1.69
CA GLY A 71 -9.20 2.01 1.43
C GLY A 71 -8.42 1.62 2.69
N SER A 72 -7.99 2.60 3.48
CA SER A 72 -7.30 2.36 4.75
C SER A 72 -8.18 1.60 5.74
N PHE A 73 -9.45 1.99 5.87
CA PHE A 73 -10.42 1.28 6.71
C PHE A 73 -10.61 -0.17 6.27
N LEU A 74 -10.80 -0.40 4.97
CA LEU A 74 -10.99 -1.74 4.43
C LEU A 74 -9.78 -2.65 4.67
N VAL A 75 -8.56 -2.13 4.48
CA VAL A 75 -7.33 -2.88 4.74
C VAL A 75 -7.20 -3.21 6.24
N GLN A 76 -7.43 -2.24 7.13
CA GLN A 76 -7.38 -2.47 8.58
C GLN A 76 -8.43 -3.49 9.03
N TRP A 77 -9.65 -3.36 8.51
CA TRP A 77 -10.73 -4.29 8.79
C TRP A 77 -10.40 -5.70 8.30
N LEU A 78 -9.89 -5.84 7.06
CA LEU A 78 -9.47 -7.12 6.49
C LEU A 78 -8.39 -7.78 7.34
N VAL A 79 -7.33 -7.04 7.68
CA VAL A 79 -6.23 -7.53 8.52
C VAL A 79 -6.76 -8.02 9.87
N GLY A 80 -7.62 -7.23 10.53
CA GLY A 80 -8.24 -7.62 11.80
C GLY A 80 -9.10 -8.88 11.68
N ARG A 81 -9.90 -8.98 10.60
CA ARG A 81 -10.75 -10.16 10.34
C ARG A 81 -9.93 -11.42 10.08
N VAL A 82 -8.83 -11.29 9.33
CA VAL A 82 -7.95 -12.43 9.06
C VAL A 82 -7.24 -12.88 10.34
N ILE A 83 -6.70 -11.95 11.16
CA ILE A 83 -6.07 -12.29 12.43
C ILE A 83 -7.05 -13.01 13.36
N ALA A 84 -8.31 -12.59 13.39
CA ALA A 84 -9.35 -13.16 14.24
C ALA A 84 -9.76 -14.60 13.85
N LEU A 85 -9.23 -15.18 12.75
CA LEU A 85 -9.42 -16.58 12.40
C LEU A 85 -8.57 -17.53 13.26
N TRP A 86 -7.58 -17.01 13.97
CA TRP A 86 -6.74 -17.80 14.89
C TRP A 86 -7.20 -17.63 16.33
N GLU A 87 -7.09 -18.69 17.10
CA GLU A 87 -7.31 -18.63 18.54
C GLU A 87 -6.20 -17.79 19.21
N PRO A 88 -6.58 -16.85 20.09
CA PRO A 88 -5.60 -16.04 20.80
C PRO A 88 -4.81 -16.91 21.81
N LEU A 89 -3.50 -16.73 21.86
CA LEU A 89 -2.62 -17.40 22.84
C LEU A 89 -2.82 -16.89 24.27
N ALA A 90 -3.23 -15.62 24.39
CA ALA A 90 -3.61 -14.93 25.60
C ALA A 90 -4.51 -13.73 25.23
N PRO A 91 -5.19 -13.06 26.19
CA PRO A 91 -6.01 -11.88 25.89
C PRO A 91 -5.24 -10.85 25.06
N GLY A 92 -5.65 -10.63 23.81
CA GLY A 92 -5.02 -9.69 22.87
C GLY A 92 -3.72 -10.16 22.21
N VAL A 93 -3.28 -11.41 22.46
CA VAL A 93 -2.04 -11.95 21.88
C VAL A 93 -2.39 -13.04 20.87
N TYR A 94 -2.04 -12.81 19.60
CA TYR A 94 -2.24 -13.75 18.50
C TYR A 94 -0.92 -14.37 18.03
N PRO A 95 -0.95 -15.57 17.45
CA PRO A 95 0.25 -16.21 16.93
C PRO A 95 0.84 -15.41 15.75
N ALA A 96 2.16 -15.43 15.61
CA ALA A 96 2.87 -14.68 14.57
C ALA A 96 2.38 -15.03 13.15
N VAL A 97 1.96 -16.28 12.92
CA VAL A 97 1.41 -16.74 11.64
C VAL A 97 0.14 -15.99 11.24
N ALA A 98 -0.68 -15.55 12.19
CA ALA A 98 -1.88 -14.74 11.91
C ALA A 98 -1.53 -13.42 11.24
N PHE A 99 -0.48 -12.77 11.73
CA PHE A 99 0.04 -11.54 11.14
C PHE A 99 0.72 -11.80 9.78
N GLN A 100 1.49 -12.87 9.66
CA GLN A 100 2.12 -13.25 8.39
C GLN A 100 1.10 -13.43 7.27
N VAL A 101 0.04 -14.19 7.52
CA VAL A 101 -1.01 -14.43 6.53
C VAL A 101 -1.74 -13.15 6.20
N SER A 102 -2.08 -12.35 7.20
CA SER A 102 -2.77 -11.07 6.99
C SER A 102 -1.96 -10.10 6.14
N PHE A 103 -0.70 -9.89 6.49
CA PHE A 103 0.19 -9.03 5.70
C PHE A 103 0.57 -9.64 4.35
N GLY A 104 0.61 -10.99 4.24
CA GLY A 104 0.79 -11.70 2.98
C GLY A 104 -0.34 -11.44 1.99
N ILE A 105 -1.60 -11.40 2.46
CA ILE A 105 -2.76 -11.03 1.63
C ILE A 105 -2.64 -9.57 1.16
N VAL A 106 -2.30 -8.65 2.06
CA VAL A 106 -2.09 -7.24 1.71
C VAL A 106 -0.96 -7.11 0.68
N LEU A 107 0.15 -7.81 0.88
CA LEU A 107 1.27 -7.85 -0.06
C LEU A 107 0.83 -8.33 -1.45
N GLY A 108 0.03 -9.40 -1.52
CA GLY A 108 -0.53 -9.89 -2.77
C GLY A 108 -1.36 -8.82 -3.50
N CYS A 109 -2.24 -8.12 -2.78
CA CYS A 109 -3.03 -7.02 -3.34
C CYS A 109 -2.15 -5.87 -3.85
N VAL A 110 -1.12 -5.51 -3.10
CA VAL A 110 -0.18 -4.43 -3.49
C VAL A 110 0.62 -4.82 -4.73
N ILE A 111 1.09 -6.08 -4.82
CA ILE A 111 1.80 -6.59 -6.00
C ILE A 111 0.88 -6.56 -7.24
N LEU A 112 -0.36 -7.01 -7.12
CA LEU A 112 -1.32 -6.97 -8.23
C LEU A 112 -1.59 -5.54 -8.70
N ALA A 113 -1.79 -4.62 -7.78
CA ALA A 113 -1.96 -3.20 -8.08
C ALA A 113 -0.72 -2.60 -8.77
N TRP A 114 0.47 -2.96 -8.30
CA TRP A 114 1.73 -2.52 -8.89
C TRP A 114 1.94 -3.07 -10.31
N LEU A 115 1.65 -4.35 -10.55
CA LEU A 115 1.72 -4.97 -11.88
C LEU A 115 0.76 -4.29 -12.85
N TRP A 116 -0.47 -4.02 -12.42
CA TRP A 116 -1.43 -3.26 -13.20
C TRP A 116 -0.88 -1.86 -13.56
N TYR A 117 -0.33 -1.15 -12.57
CA TYR A 117 0.21 0.19 -12.76
C TYR A 117 1.36 0.20 -13.78
N VAL A 118 2.34 -0.69 -13.61
CA VAL A 118 3.50 -0.80 -14.53
C VAL A 118 3.04 -1.24 -15.93
N GLY A 119 2.12 -2.19 -16.02
CA GLY A 119 1.52 -2.62 -17.29
C GLY A 119 0.82 -1.47 -18.03
N SER A 120 0.11 -0.60 -17.29
CA SER A 120 -0.56 0.57 -17.87
C SER A 120 0.43 1.61 -18.41
N LEU A 121 1.58 1.79 -17.75
CA LEU A 121 2.66 2.66 -18.22
C LEU A 121 3.24 2.14 -19.54
N ALA A 122 3.51 0.84 -19.61
CA ALA A 122 4.07 0.21 -20.82
C ALA A 122 3.11 0.26 -22.03
N MET A 123 1.80 0.21 -21.77
CA MET A 123 0.79 0.35 -22.82
C MET A 123 0.55 1.80 -23.24
N GLY A 124 0.69 2.75 -22.32
CA GLY A 124 0.56 4.19 -22.59
C GLY A 124 1.66 4.73 -23.50
N ASP A 125 2.88 4.22 -23.34
CA ASP A 125 4.06 4.62 -24.14
C ASP A 125 3.99 4.15 -25.61
N ARG A 126 3.13 3.17 -25.92
CA ARG A 126 2.93 2.66 -27.29
C ARG A 126 1.89 3.46 -28.12
N ARG A 127 1.23 4.46 -27.52
CA ARG A 127 0.20 5.27 -28.17
C ARG A 127 0.64 6.69 -28.53
N VAL A 128 1.91 6.99 -28.35
CA VAL A 128 2.61 8.20 -28.81
C VAL A 128 3.57 7.79 -29.94
#